data_7565177213772f332ea64247bea106d7
#
_entry.id   7565177213772f332ea64247bea106d7
#
_cell.length_a   1.000
_cell.length_b   1.000
_cell.length_c   1.000
_cell.angle_alpha   90.00
_cell.angle_beta   90.00
_cell.angle_gamma   90.00
#
_symmetry.space_group_name_H-M   'P 1'
#
loop_
_entity.id
_entity.type
_entity.pdbx_description
1 polymer ?
#
loop_
_entity_poly.entity_id
_entity_poly.type
_entity_poly.pdbx_seq_one_letter_code
_entity_poly.pdbx_strand_id
1 'polypeptide(L)'
;MGGTSRRDFLAGGLFGAGAISLGLYAYGKHGGFRSRAEIPETMGPLGVVRDEATGLPLLRLPEGFRYRSLSWAGSELHDGHPAPGAADGMGVVRQEGSRVTLVRNHELQGSSGAMGDPARAYDNTPGGTTTLEFDTLRGELVDSRVSLGGTLYNCAGGVTPWGTWLSCEEGPHSPDLVHLPKPKKQQWWDVDRARKEHGWVFEVPPDGVAEPRPIKALGQFYHEAVAFDAATGIAYLTEDNGPRAGFYRFLPNAPGDLHAGGRLQMMKVERRPDMRQFLTAGVAMDVDWVDIPEPERGFTPGNRNGDGVVSQGVAAGGSAFVALEGCACSDGRVYFTSKVGGRAMAGCVFEYHPQMEKLWVVYESPAYDFFSGPDNLVVSPRGSLLICEDRLDLDKAAQNLAGLNREGELFRFCQVNPDLSGEYGGHDLAETALKSEWAGATFSKDGEWLFVNLYSPGVTLAITGPWQAGYI
;
A
#
# COMPACT_ATOMS: atom_id res chain seq x y z
N MET A 1 -9.41 14.53 -21.82
CA MET A 1 -9.99 13.19 -21.87
C MET A 1 -9.65 12.57 -20.54
N GLY A 2 -10.65 12.40 -19.65
CA GLY A 2 -10.42 11.92 -18.29
C GLY A 2 -9.89 10.49 -18.32
N GLY A 3 -8.71 10.29 -17.77
CA GLY A 3 -8.18 8.95 -17.54
C GLY A 3 -9.03 8.26 -16.48
N THR A 4 -9.57 7.11 -16.81
CA THR A 4 -10.20 6.22 -15.84
C THR A 4 -9.09 5.67 -14.91
N SER A 5 -9.27 5.84 -13.61
CA SER A 5 -8.28 5.42 -12.61
C SER A 5 -8.32 3.89 -12.42
N ARG A 6 -7.26 3.33 -11.82
CA ARG A 6 -7.20 1.95 -11.31
C ARG A 6 -8.48 1.54 -10.56
N ARG A 7 -9.12 2.47 -9.89
CA ARG A 7 -10.37 2.31 -9.15
C ARG A 7 -11.56 1.92 -10.02
N ASP A 8 -11.63 2.46 -11.25
CA ASP A 8 -12.70 2.12 -12.21
C ASP A 8 -12.62 0.66 -12.66
N PHE A 9 -11.42 0.07 -12.61
CA PHE A 9 -11.20 -1.33 -12.92
C PHE A 9 -11.75 -2.27 -11.84
N LEU A 10 -11.51 -1.96 -10.57
CA LEU A 10 -12.01 -2.79 -9.45
C LEU A 10 -13.53 -2.73 -9.36
N ALA A 11 -14.14 -1.57 -9.63
CA ALA A 11 -15.58 -1.42 -9.71
C ALA A 11 -16.20 -2.13 -10.91
N GLY A 12 -15.51 -2.16 -12.07
CA GLY A 12 -16.05 -2.76 -13.31
C GLY A 12 -15.83 -4.28 -13.44
N GLY A 13 -14.88 -4.87 -12.72
CA GLY A 13 -14.49 -6.27 -12.85
C GLY A 13 -15.31 -7.28 -12.02
N LEU A 14 -16.05 -6.83 -11.02
CA LEU A 14 -16.76 -7.69 -10.05
C LEU A 14 -18.27 -7.81 -10.29
N PHE A 15 -18.86 -7.03 -11.18
CA PHE A 15 -20.29 -7.09 -11.47
C PHE A 15 -20.65 -8.14 -12.52
N GLY A 16 -20.50 -9.41 -12.16
CA GLY A 16 -21.27 -10.49 -12.73
C GLY A 16 -22.61 -10.58 -11.98
N ALA A 17 -23.73 -10.44 -12.69
CA ALA A 17 -25.09 -10.20 -12.18
C ALA A 17 -25.72 -11.25 -11.23
N GLY A 18 -24.92 -12.08 -10.54
CA GLY A 18 -25.40 -13.16 -9.65
C GLY A 18 -25.19 -12.94 -8.15
N ALA A 19 -24.35 -11.99 -7.73
CA ALA A 19 -23.95 -11.86 -6.32
C ALA A 19 -24.78 -10.86 -5.49
N ILE A 20 -25.56 -9.99 -6.12
CA ILE A 20 -26.29 -8.90 -5.44
C ILE A 20 -27.49 -9.40 -4.62
N SER A 21 -28.08 -10.54 -4.95
CA SER A 21 -29.32 -11.00 -4.31
C SER A 21 -29.12 -11.69 -2.95
N LEU A 22 -27.94 -12.25 -2.68
CA LEU A 22 -27.68 -13.01 -1.44
C LEU A 22 -27.20 -12.12 -0.28
N GLY A 23 -26.46 -11.06 -0.56
CA GLY A 23 -25.99 -10.10 0.45
C GLY A 23 -27.13 -9.29 1.08
N LEU A 24 -28.11 -8.89 0.30
CA LEU A 24 -29.31 -8.19 0.75
C LEU A 24 -30.23 -9.07 1.61
N TYR A 25 -30.27 -10.38 1.36
CA TYR A 25 -31.13 -11.31 2.10
C TYR A 25 -30.61 -11.60 3.52
N ALA A 26 -29.31 -11.66 3.71
CA ALA A 26 -28.70 -11.88 5.02
C ALA A 26 -28.77 -10.63 5.92
N TYR A 27 -28.67 -9.44 5.35
CA TYR A 27 -28.76 -8.17 6.09
C TYR A 27 -30.20 -7.84 6.54
N GLY A 28 -31.19 -8.23 5.76
CA GLY A 28 -32.62 -8.00 6.09
C GLY A 28 -33.16 -8.79 7.28
N LYS A 29 -32.45 -9.80 7.78
CA LYS A 29 -32.91 -10.67 8.88
C LYS A 29 -32.45 -10.25 10.28
N HIS A 30 -31.47 -9.35 10.40
CA HIS A 30 -30.87 -8.99 11.70
C HIS A 30 -30.81 -7.49 12.05
N GLY A 31 -31.53 -6.62 11.39
CA GLY A 31 -31.58 -5.24 11.83
C GLY A 31 -32.22 -4.30 10.83
N GLY A 32 -33.21 -3.61 11.30
CA GLY A 32 -33.84 -2.52 10.55
C GLY A 32 -32.81 -1.50 10.12
N PHE A 33 -33.12 -0.78 9.04
CA PHE A 33 -32.33 0.35 8.52
C PHE A 33 -31.92 1.27 9.67
N ARG A 34 -30.70 1.08 10.19
CA ARG A 34 -30.05 2.09 11.02
C ARG A 34 -29.46 3.11 10.06
N SER A 35 -29.68 4.39 10.37
CA SER A 35 -28.90 5.49 9.84
C SER A 35 -27.42 5.08 9.70
N ARG A 36 -26.76 5.42 8.58
CA ARG A 36 -25.33 5.23 8.32
C ARG A 36 -24.56 5.18 9.64
N ALA A 37 -24.03 4.01 10.00
CA ALA A 37 -23.11 3.92 11.12
C ALA A 37 -21.85 4.69 10.71
N GLU A 38 -21.52 5.74 11.44
CA GLU A 38 -20.27 6.48 11.22
C GLU A 38 -19.15 5.79 11.97
N ILE A 39 -17.94 5.85 11.42
CA ILE A 39 -16.74 5.39 12.10
C ILE A 39 -16.55 6.22 13.37
N PRO A 40 -16.41 5.61 14.57
CA PRO A 40 -16.26 6.34 15.81
C PRO A 40 -15.02 7.26 15.81
N GLU A 41 -15.14 8.42 16.42
CA GLU A 41 -14.04 9.38 16.67
C GLU A 41 -13.57 9.25 18.12
N THR A 42 -13.02 8.07 18.47
CA THR A 42 -12.68 7.72 19.87
C THR A 42 -11.54 8.54 20.45
N MET A 43 -10.66 9.12 19.60
CA MET A 43 -9.62 10.06 20.05
C MET A 43 -10.11 11.50 20.20
N GLY A 44 -11.43 11.74 20.11
CA GLY A 44 -12.08 13.04 20.14
C GLY A 44 -12.58 13.49 18.77
N PRO A 45 -13.49 14.49 18.75
CA PRO A 45 -14.08 14.98 17.51
C PRO A 45 -13.03 15.57 16.58
N LEU A 46 -13.16 15.30 15.29
CA LEU A 46 -12.26 15.83 14.28
C LEU A 46 -12.61 17.28 13.93
N GLY A 47 -11.68 18.20 14.16
CA GLY A 47 -11.72 19.60 13.73
C GLY A 47 -10.84 19.85 12.51
N VAL A 48 -11.18 20.88 11.72
CA VAL A 48 -10.31 21.36 10.64
C VAL A 48 -9.03 21.95 11.21
N VAL A 49 -7.89 21.42 10.82
CA VAL A 49 -6.55 21.92 11.19
C VAL A 49 -5.89 22.54 9.98
N ARG A 50 -5.16 23.62 10.18
CA ARG A 50 -4.41 24.27 9.10
C ARG A 50 -2.99 23.73 9.02
N ASP A 51 -2.54 23.47 7.81
CA ASP A 51 -1.16 23.11 7.48
C ASP A 51 -0.19 24.22 7.92
N GLU A 52 0.80 23.89 8.73
CA GLU A 52 1.82 24.84 9.21
C GLU A 52 2.74 25.36 8.09
N ALA A 53 2.83 24.67 6.95
CA ALA A 53 3.65 25.10 5.82
C ALA A 53 2.92 26.07 4.88
N THR A 54 1.65 25.80 4.57
CA THR A 54 0.90 26.52 3.54
C THR A 54 -0.29 27.32 4.08
N GLY A 55 -0.76 27.01 5.30
CA GLY A 55 -1.98 27.57 5.87
C GLY A 55 -3.27 26.93 5.32
N LEU A 56 -3.17 25.95 4.41
CA LEU A 56 -4.31 25.29 3.81
C LEU A 56 -5.02 24.37 4.82
N PRO A 57 -6.35 24.29 4.79
CA PRO A 57 -7.13 23.44 5.69
C PRO A 57 -7.27 22.01 5.12
N LEU A 58 -6.14 21.30 4.91
CA LEU A 58 -6.14 20.01 4.20
C LEU A 58 -6.81 18.89 4.99
N LEU A 59 -6.63 18.89 6.33
CA LEU A 59 -7.00 17.79 7.19
C LEU A 59 -8.00 18.16 8.28
N ARG A 60 -8.75 17.16 8.71
CA ARG A 60 -9.47 17.13 9.99
C ARG A 60 -8.76 16.16 10.92
N LEU A 61 -8.40 16.63 12.12
CA LEU A 61 -7.65 15.90 13.15
C LEU A 61 -8.28 16.10 14.53
N PRO A 62 -8.02 15.22 15.52
CA PRO A 62 -8.39 15.45 16.90
C PRO A 62 -7.71 16.71 17.48
N GLU A 63 -8.27 17.26 18.55
CA GLU A 63 -7.71 18.44 19.21
C GLU A 63 -6.27 18.22 19.67
N GLY A 64 -5.41 19.25 19.46
CA GLY A 64 -4.00 19.24 19.84
C GLY A 64 -3.06 18.64 18.80
N PHE A 65 -3.57 17.92 17.79
CA PHE A 65 -2.75 17.49 16.66
C PHE A 65 -2.49 18.65 15.69
N ARG A 66 -1.30 18.63 15.08
CA ARG A 66 -0.86 19.56 14.06
C ARG A 66 -0.12 18.85 12.97
N TYR A 67 0.02 19.46 11.80
CA TYR A 67 0.72 18.84 10.68
C TYR A 67 1.37 19.89 9.77
N ARG A 68 2.33 19.41 8.97
CA ARG A 68 3.00 20.16 7.92
C ARG A 68 3.04 19.34 6.64
N SER A 69 2.68 19.95 5.52
CA SER A 69 2.86 19.37 4.19
C SER A 69 4.29 19.52 3.68
N LEU A 70 4.76 18.50 2.97
CA LEU A 70 6.13 18.39 2.46
C LEU A 70 6.11 17.95 1.00
N SER A 71 7.01 18.45 0.16
CA SER A 71 7.29 17.89 -1.16
C SER A 71 6.03 17.65 -2.01
N TRP A 72 5.32 18.73 -2.31
CA TRP A 72 4.18 18.71 -3.23
C TRP A 72 4.62 18.36 -4.65
N ALA A 73 3.81 17.59 -5.38
CA ALA A 73 4.06 17.30 -6.78
C ALA A 73 4.27 18.58 -7.60
N GLY A 74 5.30 18.57 -8.44
CA GLY A 74 5.72 19.73 -9.22
C GLY A 74 6.60 20.75 -8.49
N SER A 75 6.73 20.70 -7.16
CA SER A 75 7.72 21.51 -6.44
C SER A 75 9.14 21.02 -6.74
N GLU A 76 10.12 21.89 -6.61
CA GLU A 76 11.52 21.52 -6.82
C GLU A 76 12.09 20.74 -5.62
N LEU A 77 12.68 19.58 -5.87
CA LEU A 77 13.49 18.83 -4.91
C LEU A 77 14.87 19.50 -4.74
N HIS A 78 15.58 19.21 -3.66
CA HIS A 78 16.90 19.79 -3.40
C HIS A 78 17.97 19.37 -4.43
N ASP A 79 17.76 18.29 -5.15
CA ASP A 79 18.62 17.86 -6.27
C ASP A 79 18.27 18.54 -7.60
N GLY A 80 17.31 19.45 -7.63
CA GLY A 80 16.90 20.24 -8.80
C GLY A 80 15.87 19.53 -9.71
N HIS A 81 15.44 18.30 -9.40
CA HIS A 81 14.37 17.63 -10.12
C HIS A 81 12.99 18.07 -9.60
N PRO A 82 11.93 18.04 -10.43
CA PRO A 82 10.58 18.24 -9.94
C PRO A 82 10.14 17.04 -9.08
N ALA A 83 9.49 17.32 -7.96
CA ALA A 83 8.84 16.29 -7.14
C ALA A 83 7.75 15.58 -7.95
N PRO A 84 7.80 14.26 -8.08
CA PRO A 84 6.78 13.53 -8.83
C PRO A 84 5.45 13.48 -8.10
N GLY A 85 4.35 13.23 -8.83
CA GLY A 85 3.04 12.94 -8.27
C GLY A 85 2.88 11.49 -7.83
N ALA A 86 1.63 11.06 -7.61
CA ALA A 86 1.28 9.69 -7.23
C ALA A 86 2.17 9.17 -6.08
N ALA A 87 2.24 9.93 -4.99
CA ALA A 87 3.01 9.59 -3.81
C ALA A 87 2.34 8.44 -3.07
N ASP A 88 2.99 7.29 -3.04
CA ASP A 88 2.43 6.03 -2.54
C ASP A 88 3.23 5.51 -1.32
N GLY A 89 3.54 4.21 -1.27
CA GLY A 89 4.22 3.59 -0.15
C GLY A 89 5.47 4.33 0.30
N MET A 90 5.66 4.42 1.60
CA MET A 90 6.76 5.16 2.21
C MET A 90 7.21 4.50 3.52
N GLY A 91 8.50 4.61 3.83
CA GLY A 91 9.02 4.11 5.10
C GLY A 91 10.15 4.94 5.67
N VAL A 92 10.21 4.99 7.00
CA VAL A 92 11.36 5.55 7.75
C VAL A 92 12.49 4.54 7.74
N VAL A 93 13.49 4.74 6.88
CA VAL A 93 14.65 3.85 6.76
C VAL A 93 15.72 4.13 7.81
N ARG A 94 15.87 5.41 8.22
CA ARG A 94 16.86 5.84 9.21
C ARG A 94 16.33 6.99 10.06
N GLN A 95 16.73 7.02 11.33
CA GLN A 95 16.58 8.18 12.21
C GLN A 95 17.84 8.33 13.06
N GLU A 96 18.46 9.52 12.99
CA GLU A 96 19.65 9.90 13.74
C GLU A 96 19.39 11.22 14.46
N GLY A 97 19.16 11.17 15.76
CA GLY A 97 18.71 12.32 16.54
C GLY A 97 17.37 12.86 15.99
N SER A 98 17.33 14.12 15.60
CA SER A 98 16.16 14.74 15.00
C SER A 98 15.99 14.48 13.50
N ARG A 99 16.98 13.88 12.85
CA ARG A 99 16.94 13.61 11.40
C ARG A 99 16.26 12.30 11.10
N VAL A 100 15.16 12.35 10.36
CA VAL A 100 14.41 11.21 9.85
C VAL A 100 14.61 11.13 8.34
N THR A 101 15.06 9.97 7.84
CA THR A 101 15.19 9.69 6.41
C THR A 101 14.04 8.78 5.98
N LEU A 102 13.26 9.25 5.02
CA LEU A 102 12.12 8.56 4.42
C LEU A 102 12.46 8.20 2.98
N VAL A 103 12.04 7.02 2.52
CA VAL A 103 11.98 6.69 1.10
C VAL A 103 10.52 6.57 0.72
N ARG A 104 10.11 7.25 -0.36
CA ARG A 104 8.74 7.37 -0.85
C ARG A 104 8.66 6.89 -2.29
N ASN A 105 7.74 5.98 -2.57
CA ASN A 105 7.42 5.50 -3.90
C ASN A 105 6.57 6.50 -4.68
N HIS A 106 6.65 6.38 -6.01
CA HIS A 106 5.82 7.11 -6.95
C HIS A 106 5.21 6.13 -7.96
N GLU A 107 3.93 5.86 -7.81
CA GLU A 107 3.15 4.95 -8.67
C GLU A 107 2.77 5.61 -9.99
N LEU A 108 3.78 6.01 -10.75
CA LEU A 108 3.57 6.77 -11.98
C LEU A 108 3.18 5.88 -13.16
N GLN A 109 2.24 6.40 -13.93
CA GLN A 109 1.73 5.84 -15.17
C GLN A 109 2.15 6.70 -16.36
N GLY A 110 2.17 6.11 -17.55
CA GLY A 110 2.35 6.86 -18.78
C GLY A 110 3.75 6.80 -19.37
N SER A 111 4.07 7.78 -20.23
CA SER A 111 5.22 7.76 -21.13
C SER A 111 6.21 8.90 -20.88
N SER A 112 6.22 9.48 -19.70
CA SER A 112 7.06 10.65 -19.40
C SER A 112 8.57 10.37 -19.37
N GLY A 113 8.98 9.10 -19.44
CA GLY A 113 10.36 8.68 -19.28
C GLY A 113 10.78 8.56 -17.82
N ALA A 114 12.01 8.08 -17.60
CA ALA A 114 12.54 7.84 -16.26
C ALA A 114 12.70 9.15 -15.48
N MET A 115 12.33 9.13 -14.20
CA MET A 115 12.66 10.20 -13.27
C MET A 115 14.15 10.19 -12.91
N GLY A 116 14.71 11.35 -12.58
CA GLY A 116 16.13 11.51 -12.26
C GLY A 116 17.07 11.37 -13.48
N ASP A 117 18.28 10.83 -13.27
CA ASP A 117 19.26 10.63 -14.31
C ASP A 117 18.97 9.37 -15.15
N PRO A 118 18.63 9.51 -16.45
CA PRO A 118 18.33 8.35 -17.31
C PRO A 118 19.49 7.34 -17.44
N ALA A 119 20.74 7.76 -17.24
CA ALA A 119 21.89 6.87 -17.28
C ALA A 119 21.98 5.92 -16.07
N ARG A 120 21.26 6.25 -15.00
CA ARG A 120 21.17 5.47 -13.77
C ARG A 120 19.81 4.80 -13.58
N ALA A 121 18.90 4.95 -14.52
CA ALA A 121 17.58 4.38 -14.47
C ALA A 121 17.56 2.88 -14.85
N TYR A 122 16.60 2.13 -14.30
CA TYR A 122 16.38 0.73 -14.69
C TYR A 122 15.95 0.61 -16.14
N ASP A 123 14.89 1.32 -16.51
CA ASP A 123 14.35 1.40 -17.88
C ASP A 123 13.92 2.85 -18.16
N ASN A 124 13.30 3.11 -19.30
CA ASN A 124 12.73 4.41 -19.64
C ASN A 124 11.23 4.48 -19.27
N THR A 125 10.89 4.05 -18.06
CA THR A 125 9.55 4.07 -17.47
C THR A 125 9.48 5.07 -16.33
N PRO A 126 8.31 5.66 -16.01
CA PRO A 126 8.22 6.84 -15.14
C PRO A 126 8.33 6.56 -13.65
N GLY A 127 8.15 5.32 -13.20
CA GLY A 127 8.15 4.97 -11.78
C GLY A 127 9.52 5.14 -11.11
N GLY A 128 9.50 5.14 -9.80
CA GLY A 128 10.71 5.27 -8.98
C GLY A 128 10.42 5.72 -7.55
N THR A 129 11.48 6.21 -6.90
CA THR A 129 11.40 6.68 -5.52
C THR A 129 12.05 8.04 -5.32
N THR A 130 11.58 8.78 -4.32
CA THR A 130 12.28 9.93 -3.76
C THR A 130 12.69 9.63 -2.32
N THR A 131 13.85 10.15 -1.90
CA THR A 131 14.28 10.18 -0.50
C THR A 131 14.06 11.57 0.06
N LEU A 132 13.45 11.65 1.24
CA LEU A 132 13.14 12.88 1.95
C LEU A 132 13.85 12.87 3.31
N GLU A 133 14.50 13.96 3.69
CA GLU A 133 15.06 14.11 5.03
C GLU A 133 14.32 15.20 5.81
N PHE A 134 13.74 14.80 6.94
CA PHE A 134 12.96 15.69 7.80
C PHE A 134 13.65 15.88 9.15
N ASP A 135 13.70 17.13 9.61
CA ASP A 135 14.19 17.47 10.94
C ASP A 135 13.01 17.63 11.91
N THR A 136 12.84 16.71 12.84
CA THR A 136 11.72 16.67 13.79
C THR A 136 11.75 17.80 14.81
N LEU A 137 12.92 18.36 15.16
CA LEU A 137 13.02 19.51 16.04
C LEU A 137 12.62 20.83 15.36
N ARG A 138 12.95 20.97 14.08
CA ARG A 138 12.61 22.14 13.29
C ARG A 138 11.23 22.02 12.63
N GLY A 139 10.74 20.78 12.50
CA GLY A 139 9.51 20.48 11.78
C GLY A 139 9.62 20.78 10.27
N GLU A 140 10.79 20.57 9.65
CA GLU A 140 11.06 21.01 8.28
C GLU A 140 11.71 19.91 7.44
N LEU A 141 11.35 19.88 6.14
CA LEU A 141 12.08 19.12 5.12
C LEU A 141 13.44 19.82 4.89
N VAL A 142 14.53 19.07 5.01
CA VAL A 142 15.89 19.62 4.96
C VAL A 142 16.71 19.13 3.80
N ASP A 143 16.31 18.00 3.19
CA ASP A 143 16.84 17.48 1.93
C ASP A 143 15.79 16.62 1.21
N SER A 144 15.89 16.57 -0.12
CA SER A 144 15.03 15.71 -0.94
C SER A 144 15.66 15.44 -2.30
N ARG A 145 15.58 14.21 -2.79
CA ARG A 145 16.20 13.80 -4.04
C ARG A 145 15.51 12.61 -4.67
N VAL A 146 15.69 12.41 -5.97
CA VAL A 146 15.37 11.17 -6.66
C VAL A 146 16.35 10.09 -6.21
N SER A 147 15.86 8.93 -5.77
CA SER A 147 16.69 7.84 -5.24
C SER A 147 16.63 6.53 -6.04
N LEU A 148 15.62 6.37 -6.90
CA LEU A 148 15.52 5.28 -7.89
C LEU A 148 14.67 5.81 -9.06
N GLY A 149 15.00 5.45 -10.30
CA GLY A 149 14.24 5.82 -11.49
C GLY A 149 14.17 4.71 -12.53
N GLY A 150 13.20 4.83 -13.44
CA GLY A 150 13.02 3.91 -14.55
C GLY A 150 12.38 2.57 -14.16
N THR A 151 11.70 2.52 -13.05
CA THR A 151 10.84 1.42 -12.64
C THR A 151 9.39 1.68 -13.05
N LEU A 152 8.48 0.77 -12.76
CA LEU A 152 7.11 0.83 -13.26
C LEU A 152 6.11 0.62 -12.12
N TYR A 153 5.21 1.59 -11.91
CA TYR A 153 4.14 1.41 -10.94
C TYR A 153 4.66 1.04 -9.55
N ASN A 154 5.48 1.90 -8.95
CA ASN A 154 5.99 1.67 -7.61
C ASN A 154 4.89 1.99 -6.59
N CYS A 155 4.19 0.97 -6.17
CA CYS A 155 3.06 1.07 -5.26
C CYS A 155 3.53 1.17 -3.80
N ALA A 156 3.55 0.08 -3.06
CA ALA A 156 4.06 0.06 -1.71
C ALA A 156 5.45 -0.60 -1.60
N GLY A 157 5.77 -1.15 -0.47
CA GLY A 157 7.07 -1.76 -0.20
C GLY A 157 7.27 -2.07 1.27
N GLY A 158 8.51 -2.03 1.74
CA GLY A 158 8.82 -2.29 3.13
C GLY A 158 10.23 -1.89 3.56
N VAL A 159 10.35 -1.51 4.82
CA VAL A 159 11.66 -1.22 5.44
C VAL A 159 12.34 -2.53 5.82
N THR A 160 13.59 -2.67 5.41
CA THR A 160 14.41 -3.84 5.80
C THR A 160 14.98 -3.68 7.21
N PRO A 161 15.31 -4.79 7.89
CA PRO A 161 15.98 -4.73 9.19
C PRO A 161 17.35 -4.03 9.17
N TRP A 162 17.98 -3.92 8.00
CA TRP A 162 19.28 -3.25 7.82
C TRP A 162 19.18 -1.80 7.33
N GLY A 163 17.95 -1.24 7.28
CA GLY A 163 17.75 0.20 7.08
C GLY A 163 17.72 0.64 5.63
N THR A 164 17.28 -0.22 4.71
CA THR A 164 16.95 0.12 3.32
C THR A 164 15.45 0.03 3.09
N TRP A 165 14.98 0.53 1.97
CA TRP A 165 13.60 0.41 1.50
C TRP A 165 13.52 -0.59 0.35
N LEU A 166 12.57 -1.50 0.39
CA LEU A 166 12.20 -2.32 -0.76
C LEU A 166 11.03 -1.64 -1.48
N SER A 167 11.27 -1.20 -2.71
CA SER A 167 10.27 -0.60 -3.58
C SER A 167 9.67 -1.68 -4.49
N CYS A 168 8.36 -1.83 -4.45
CA CYS A 168 7.61 -2.86 -5.17
C CYS A 168 7.03 -2.31 -6.47
N GLU A 169 7.25 -3.02 -7.59
CA GLU A 169 6.55 -2.75 -8.85
C GLU A 169 5.24 -3.53 -8.91
N GLU A 170 4.13 -2.85 -9.03
CA GLU A 170 2.81 -3.44 -9.23
C GLU A 170 2.47 -3.65 -10.72
N GLY A 171 3.44 -3.60 -11.58
CA GLY A 171 3.29 -3.65 -13.03
C GLY A 171 4.08 -4.77 -13.71
N PRO A 172 3.71 -6.07 -13.55
CA PRO A 172 4.41 -7.12 -14.28
C PRO A 172 4.28 -6.91 -15.80
N HIS A 173 5.42 -6.88 -16.46
CA HIS A 173 5.54 -6.65 -17.89
C HIS A 173 6.68 -7.47 -18.47
N SER A 174 6.51 -7.96 -19.71
CA SER A 174 7.56 -8.55 -20.52
C SER A 174 7.49 -8.00 -21.95
N PRO A 175 8.58 -7.45 -22.48
CA PRO A 175 8.63 -6.98 -23.88
C PRO A 175 8.28 -8.05 -24.90
N ASP A 176 8.57 -9.31 -24.59
CA ASP A 176 8.31 -10.45 -25.48
C ASP A 176 6.82 -10.75 -25.65
N LEU A 177 5.99 -10.28 -24.72
CA LEU A 177 4.54 -10.54 -24.67
C LEU A 177 3.68 -9.38 -25.20
N VAL A 178 4.26 -8.28 -25.68
CA VAL A 178 3.52 -7.10 -26.12
C VAL A 178 2.59 -7.38 -27.33
N HIS A 179 2.86 -8.45 -28.06
CA HIS A 179 2.01 -8.90 -29.17
C HIS A 179 0.68 -9.54 -28.70
N LEU A 180 0.57 -9.89 -27.40
CA LEU A 180 -0.66 -10.44 -26.83
C LEU A 180 -1.59 -9.32 -26.33
N PRO A 181 -2.91 -9.57 -26.22
CA PRO A 181 -3.86 -8.60 -25.68
C PRO A 181 -3.49 -8.15 -24.26
N LYS A 182 -3.59 -6.84 -24.01
CA LYS A 182 -3.40 -6.28 -22.66
C LYS A 182 -4.44 -6.85 -21.68
N PRO A 183 -4.03 -7.23 -20.45
CA PRO A 183 -4.97 -7.55 -19.40
C PRO A 183 -5.81 -6.32 -19.04
N LYS A 184 -7.03 -6.55 -18.53
CA LYS A 184 -7.94 -5.45 -18.16
C LYS A 184 -7.29 -4.47 -17.16
N LYS A 185 -6.54 -4.95 -16.17
CA LYS A 185 -5.83 -4.13 -15.19
C LYS A 185 -4.81 -3.18 -15.84
N GLN A 186 -4.22 -3.56 -16.98
CA GLN A 186 -3.20 -2.79 -17.71
C GLN A 186 -3.74 -2.04 -18.94
N GLN A 187 -5.04 -2.04 -19.22
CA GLN A 187 -5.57 -1.43 -20.46
C GLN A 187 -5.22 0.06 -20.60
N TRP A 188 -5.12 0.75 -19.48
CA TRP A 188 -4.87 2.18 -19.40
C TRP A 188 -3.40 2.54 -19.22
N TRP A 189 -2.53 1.53 -19.01
CA TRP A 189 -1.11 1.74 -18.77
C TRP A 189 -0.34 1.77 -20.09
N ASP A 190 0.55 2.73 -20.26
CA ASP A 190 1.46 2.80 -21.42
C ASP A 190 2.73 1.97 -21.17
N VAL A 191 2.53 0.70 -20.79
CA VAL A 191 3.62 -0.24 -20.45
C VAL A 191 4.32 -0.83 -21.67
N ASP A 192 3.71 -0.75 -22.88
CA ASP A 192 4.26 -1.38 -24.08
C ASP A 192 5.54 -0.71 -24.60
N ARG A 193 5.93 0.41 -23.99
CA ARG A 193 7.21 1.10 -24.25
C ARG A 193 8.35 0.61 -23.38
N ALA A 194 8.07 -0.10 -22.30
CA ALA A 194 9.09 -0.70 -21.46
C ALA A 194 9.93 -1.70 -22.27
N ARG A 195 11.24 -1.63 -22.11
CA ARG A 195 12.22 -2.44 -22.85
C ARG A 195 12.78 -3.59 -22.03
N LYS A 196 12.55 -3.56 -20.73
CA LYS A 196 12.93 -4.59 -19.78
C LYS A 196 11.72 -5.26 -19.19
N GLU A 197 11.94 -6.37 -18.53
CA GLU A 197 10.92 -7.01 -17.69
C GLU A 197 10.70 -6.21 -16.41
N HIS A 198 9.44 -6.08 -15.98
CA HIS A 198 9.01 -5.41 -14.77
C HIS A 198 8.13 -6.33 -13.91
N GLY A 199 7.69 -5.83 -12.75
CA GLY A 199 6.99 -6.60 -11.73
C GLY A 199 7.97 -7.17 -10.72
N TRP A 200 9.00 -6.42 -10.40
CA TRP A 200 10.08 -6.77 -9.49
C TRP A 200 10.10 -5.91 -8.23
N VAL A 201 10.97 -6.26 -7.32
CA VAL A 201 11.30 -5.47 -6.13
C VAL A 201 12.72 -4.93 -6.27
N PHE A 202 12.91 -3.66 -5.86
CA PHE A 202 14.22 -2.98 -5.89
C PHE A 202 14.59 -2.51 -4.50
N GLU A 203 15.86 -2.62 -4.14
CA GLU A 203 16.37 -2.14 -2.86
C GLU A 203 16.92 -0.72 -2.99
N VAL A 204 16.46 0.19 -2.13
CA VAL A 204 16.84 1.60 -2.12
C VAL A 204 17.54 1.93 -0.81
N PRO A 205 18.81 2.35 -0.86
CA PRO A 205 19.56 2.73 0.33
C PRO A 205 19.09 4.09 0.88
N PRO A 206 19.36 4.39 2.17
CA PRO A 206 19.03 5.70 2.75
C PRO A 206 19.81 6.86 2.12
N ASP A 207 20.98 6.56 1.54
CA ASP A 207 21.89 7.56 0.97
C ASP A 207 22.10 7.33 -0.52
N GLY A 208 22.23 8.43 -1.29
CA GLY A 208 22.54 8.42 -2.71
C GLY A 208 21.38 7.95 -3.59
N VAL A 209 21.72 7.33 -4.70
CA VAL A 209 20.81 6.76 -5.70
C VAL A 209 21.05 5.27 -5.78
N ALA A 210 19.96 4.50 -5.72
CA ALA A 210 20.00 3.05 -5.77
C ALA A 210 20.67 2.50 -7.05
N GLU A 211 21.33 1.37 -6.93
CA GLU A 211 21.65 0.54 -8.09
C GLU A 211 20.34 -0.05 -8.62
N PRO A 212 19.96 0.18 -9.88
CA PRO A 212 18.67 -0.27 -10.42
C PRO A 212 18.74 -1.76 -10.77
N ARG A 213 18.92 -2.61 -9.76
CA ARG A 213 19.05 -4.06 -9.88
C ARG A 213 17.84 -4.75 -9.25
N PRO A 214 16.99 -5.46 -10.04
CA PRO A 214 15.83 -6.15 -9.49
C PRO A 214 16.24 -7.37 -8.65
N ILE A 215 15.47 -7.62 -7.57
CA ILE A 215 15.61 -8.80 -6.71
C ILE A 215 14.67 -9.88 -7.24
N LYS A 216 15.06 -10.54 -8.33
CA LYS A 216 14.20 -11.46 -9.08
C LYS A 216 13.72 -12.68 -8.29
N ALA A 217 14.49 -13.10 -7.29
CA ALA A 217 14.12 -14.22 -6.43
C ALA A 217 12.85 -14.00 -5.60
N LEU A 218 12.44 -12.73 -5.40
CA LEU A 218 11.17 -12.38 -4.75
C LEU A 218 9.93 -12.63 -5.64
N GLY A 219 10.13 -12.99 -6.91
CA GLY A 219 9.07 -13.31 -7.87
C GLY A 219 8.74 -12.16 -8.81
N GLN A 220 8.08 -12.50 -9.95
CA GLN A 220 7.54 -11.55 -10.91
C GLN A 220 6.02 -11.55 -10.85
N PHE A 221 5.42 -10.58 -10.16
CA PHE A 221 3.98 -10.46 -10.02
C PHE A 221 3.57 -9.00 -9.71
N TYR A 222 2.31 -8.72 -9.44
CA TYR A 222 1.82 -7.42 -8.98
C TYR A 222 2.23 -7.22 -7.52
N HIS A 223 3.49 -6.83 -7.30
CA HIS A 223 4.00 -6.58 -5.94
C HIS A 223 3.33 -5.37 -5.33
N GLU A 224 2.86 -5.56 -4.08
CA GLU A 224 2.27 -4.48 -3.31
C GLU A 224 3.18 -4.08 -2.15
N ALA A 225 3.22 -4.85 -1.08
CA ALA A 225 3.99 -4.53 0.11
C ALA A 225 4.92 -5.67 0.53
N VAL A 226 5.93 -5.32 1.34
CA VAL A 226 6.86 -6.25 1.98
C VAL A 226 6.98 -5.94 3.46
N ALA A 227 6.91 -6.96 4.31
CA ALA A 227 7.22 -6.83 5.72
C ALA A 227 8.26 -7.87 6.15
N PHE A 228 9.15 -7.50 7.07
CA PHE A 228 10.14 -8.42 7.61
C PHE A 228 9.82 -8.83 9.04
N ASP A 229 9.92 -10.12 9.32
CA ASP A 229 10.15 -10.57 10.69
C ASP A 229 11.64 -10.42 11.02
N ALA A 230 11.96 -9.41 11.80
CA ALA A 230 13.34 -9.08 12.14
C ALA A 230 14.04 -10.19 12.93
N ALA A 231 13.29 -11.07 13.61
CA ALA A 231 13.86 -12.17 14.38
C ALA A 231 14.32 -13.32 13.49
N THR A 232 13.65 -13.57 12.38
CA THR A 232 13.93 -14.69 11.47
C THR A 232 14.58 -14.26 10.16
N GLY A 233 14.46 -12.98 9.80
CA GLY A 233 14.88 -12.44 8.49
C GLY A 233 13.96 -12.84 7.34
N ILE A 234 12.83 -13.49 7.61
CA ILE A 234 11.83 -13.86 6.60
C ILE A 234 11.09 -12.60 6.15
N ALA A 235 10.99 -12.43 4.83
CA ALA A 235 10.15 -11.40 4.23
C ALA A 235 8.77 -11.97 3.87
N TYR A 236 7.72 -11.20 4.12
CA TYR A 236 6.34 -11.50 3.74
C TYR A 236 5.89 -10.50 2.70
N LEU A 237 5.22 -10.99 1.63
CA LEU A 237 4.86 -10.17 0.48
C LEU A 237 3.39 -10.32 0.14
N THR A 238 2.78 -9.22 -0.25
CA THR A 238 1.41 -9.16 -0.77
C THR A 238 1.40 -8.98 -2.29
N GLU A 239 0.37 -9.54 -2.92
CA GLU A 239 0.10 -9.39 -4.36
C GLU A 239 -1.25 -8.71 -4.56
N ASP A 240 -1.27 -7.51 -5.19
CA ASP A 240 -2.54 -6.92 -5.62
C ASP A 240 -2.95 -7.48 -6.97
N ASN A 241 -3.63 -8.60 -6.97
CA ASN A 241 -4.18 -9.18 -8.16
C ASN A 241 -5.66 -9.57 -7.94
N GLY A 242 -6.52 -9.00 -8.71
CA GLY A 242 -7.90 -9.44 -8.85
C GLY A 242 -8.06 -10.16 -10.17
N PRO A 243 -8.53 -11.36 -10.24
CA PRO A 243 -9.46 -12.02 -9.31
C PRO A 243 -8.77 -12.94 -8.29
N ARG A 244 -7.45 -13.07 -8.32
CA ARG A 244 -6.73 -14.05 -7.51
C ARG A 244 -5.33 -13.56 -7.16
N ALA A 245 -5.04 -13.44 -5.87
CA ALA A 245 -3.79 -12.97 -5.30
C ALA A 245 -3.15 -14.04 -4.40
N GLY A 246 -1.83 -14.01 -4.25
CA GLY A 246 -1.09 -14.79 -3.28
C GLY A 246 -0.62 -13.94 -2.10
N PHE A 247 -0.52 -14.57 -0.93
CA PHE A 247 0.28 -14.07 0.18
C PHE A 247 1.51 -14.94 0.27
N TYR A 248 2.70 -14.31 0.23
CA TYR A 248 3.95 -15.06 0.10
C TYR A 248 4.87 -14.84 1.28
N ARG A 249 5.80 -15.81 1.51
CA ARG A 249 7.00 -15.60 2.31
C ARG A 249 8.23 -15.93 1.50
N PHE A 250 9.31 -15.19 1.76
CA PHE A 250 10.61 -15.42 1.17
C PHE A 250 11.63 -15.75 2.25
N LEU A 251 12.28 -16.90 2.10
CA LEU A 251 13.34 -17.38 2.99
C LEU A 251 14.68 -17.11 2.32
N PRO A 252 15.41 -16.04 2.70
CA PRO A 252 16.66 -15.67 2.06
C PRO A 252 17.76 -16.69 2.34
N ASN A 253 18.61 -16.92 1.33
CA ASN A 253 19.80 -17.77 1.49
C ASN A 253 20.86 -17.14 2.41
N ALA A 254 20.91 -15.81 2.45
CA ALA A 254 21.84 -15.06 3.30
C ALA A 254 21.08 -13.90 3.97
N PRO A 255 21.11 -13.80 5.31
CA PRO A 255 20.54 -12.65 6.01
C PRO A 255 21.18 -11.34 5.55
N GLY A 256 20.35 -10.34 5.22
CA GLY A 256 20.80 -9.02 4.77
C GLY A 256 21.25 -8.93 3.32
N ASP A 257 21.20 -10.03 2.56
CA ASP A 257 21.51 -10.04 1.12
C ASP A 257 20.42 -10.80 0.35
N LEU A 258 19.43 -10.08 -0.11
CA LEU A 258 18.32 -10.66 -0.89
C LEU A 258 18.75 -11.05 -2.31
N HIS A 259 19.84 -10.46 -2.84
CA HIS A 259 20.41 -10.82 -4.14
C HIS A 259 21.14 -12.15 -4.14
N ALA A 260 21.47 -12.70 -2.96
CA ALA A 260 21.96 -14.08 -2.82
C ALA A 260 20.87 -15.14 -3.11
N GLY A 261 19.64 -14.68 -3.41
CA GLY A 261 18.49 -15.54 -3.67
C GLY A 261 17.87 -16.13 -2.41
N GLY A 262 16.95 -17.04 -2.60
CA GLY A 262 16.20 -17.66 -1.52
C GLY A 262 15.09 -18.54 -2.07
N ARG A 263 14.13 -18.88 -1.20
CA ARG A 263 12.99 -19.71 -1.53
C ARG A 263 11.70 -18.92 -1.30
N LEU A 264 10.94 -18.75 -2.38
CA LEU A 264 9.61 -18.13 -2.34
C LEU A 264 8.55 -19.22 -2.10
N GLN A 265 7.63 -18.95 -1.17
CA GLN A 265 6.52 -19.85 -0.84
C GLN A 265 5.20 -19.07 -0.77
N MET A 266 4.10 -19.70 -1.18
CA MET A 266 2.75 -19.15 -1.06
C MET A 266 2.02 -19.75 0.16
N MET A 267 1.25 -18.95 0.87
CA MET A 267 0.45 -19.39 2.00
C MET A 267 -0.63 -20.39 1.57
N LYS A 268 -0.78 -21.45 2.35
CA LYS A 268 -1.85 -22.43 2.25
C LYS A 268 -2.62 -22.43 3.58
N VAL A 269 -3.87 -22.02 3.55
CA VAL A 269 -4.78 -22.12 4.70
C VAL A 269 -5.49 -23.46 4.64
N GLU A 270 -5.33 -24.25 5.68
CA GLU A 270 -5.86 -25.61 5.72
C GLU A 270 -7.37 -25.67 5.48
N ARG A 271 -7.79 -26.52 4.55
CA ARG A 271 -9.20 -26.70 4.13
C ARG A 271 -9.88 -25.44 3.56
N ARG A 272 -9.10 -24.39 3.23
CA ARG A 272 -9.59 -23.14 2.66
C ARG A 272 -8.77 -22.75 1.42
N PRO A 273 -9.03 -23.35 0.27
CA PRO A 273 -8.34 -22.99 -0.97
C PRO A 273 -8.75 -21.60 -1.49
N ASP A 274 -9.85 -21.03 -0.96
CA ASP A 274 -10.39 -19.72 -1.33
C ASP A 274 -10.60 -18.86 -0.07
N MET A 275 -9.82 -17.79 0.04
CA MET A 275 -9.82 -16.83 1.14
C MET A 275 -10.45 -15.48 0.74
N ARG A 276 -11.08 -15.40 -0.43
CA ARG A 276 -11.62 -14.15 -0.96
C ARG A 276 -12.91 -13.69 -0.31
N GLN A 277 -13.75 -14.68 0.13
CA GLN A 277 -15.07 -14.43 0.70
C GLN A 277 -15.39 -15.45 1.81
N PHE A 278 -16.51 -15.24 2.50
CA PHE A 278 -17.04 -16.14 3.54
C PHE A 278 -16.08 -16.37 4.72
N LEU A 279 -15.34 -15.34 5.09
CA LEU A 279 -14.46 -15.35 6.22
C LEU A 279 -15.23 -15.23 7.53
N THR A 280 -14.64 -15.69 8.63
CA THR A 280 -15.19 -15.54 9.97
C THR A 280 -14.14 -14.88 10.85
N ALA A 281 -14.41 -13.66 11.28
CA ALA A 281 -13.51 -12.92 12.14
C ALA A 281 -13.29 -13.64 13.48
N GLY A 282 -12.09 -13.54 14.02
CA GLY A 282 -11.68 -14.10 15.31
C GLY A 282 -11.47 -15.63 15.35
N VAL A 283 -11.67 -16.34 14.24
CA VAL A 283 -11.43 -17.77 14.16
C VAL A 283 -10.02 -18.06 13.67
N ALA A 284 -9.27 -18.84 14.46
CA ALA A 284 -7.93 -19.30 14.07
C ALA A 284 -8.00 -20.33 12.94
N MET A 285 -7.17 -20.15 11.92
CA MET A 285 -7.03 -21.06 10.80
C MET A 285 -5.58 -21.57 10.75
N ASP A 286 -5.41 -22.87 10.53
CA ASP A 286 -4.09 -23.49 10.37
C ASP A 286 -3.49 -23.10 9.02
N VAL A 287 -2.18 -22.79 9.05
CA VAL A 287 -1.42 -22.37 7.88
C VAL A 287 -0.29 -23.36 7.60
N ASP A 288 -0.08 -23.63 6.33
CA ASP A 288 1.08 -24.30 5.77
C ASP A 288 1.60 -23.46 4.57
N TRP A 289 2.69 -23.86 3.95
CA TRP A 289 3.32 -23.14 2.85
C TRP A 289 3.66 -24.06 1.70
N VAL A 290 3.44 -23.61 0.48
CA VAL A 290 3.78 -24.34 -0.74
C VAL A 290 4.88 -23.60 -1.50
N ASP A 291 5.84 -24.34 -2.04
CA ASP A 291 6.96 -23.75 -2.79
C ASP A 291 6.49 -23.20 -4.14
N ILE A 292 7.11 -22.08 -4.55
CA ILE A 292 7.04 -21.52 -5.90
C ILE A 292 8.32 -21.91 -6.61
N PRO A 293 8.28 -22.90 -7.52
CA PRO A 293 9.49 -23.44 -8.13
C PRO A 293 10.16 -22.48 -9.14
N GLU A 294 9.39 -21.64 -9.82
CA GLU A 294 9.86 -20.71 -10.85
C GLU A 294 9.38 -19.27 -10.55
N PRO A 295 9.94 -18.59 -9.51
CA PRO A 295 9.45 -17.26 -9.10
C PRO A 295 9.61 -16.20 -10.20
N GLU A 296 10.60 -16.30 -11.06
CA GLU A 296 10.81 -15.38 -12.19
C GLU A 296 9.82 -15.60 -13.36
N ARG A 297 9.00 -16.65 -13.30
CA ARG A 297 7.99 -16.94 -14.32
C ARG A 297 6.67 -16.27 -13.99
N GLY A 298 6.62 -14.96 -14.24
CA GLY A 298 5.47 -14.11 -13.90
C GLY A 298 4.23 -14.29 -14.78
N PHE A 299 4.33 -15.03 -15.90
CA PHE A 299 3.24 -15.17 -16.86
C PHE A 299 2.92 -16.64 -17.14
N THR A 300 1.62 -16.93 -17.31
CA THR A 300 1.16 -18.21 -17.84
C THR A 300 1.23 -18.21 -19.37
N PRO A 301 1.49 -19.36 -20.04
CA PRO A 301 1.61 -19.42 -21.49
C PRO A 301 0.38 -18.84 -22.22
N GLY A 302 0.64 -17.99 -23.22
CA GLY A 302 -0.39 -17.46 -24.11
C GLY A 302 -1.15 -16.24 -23.57
N ASN A 303 -0.78 -15.71 -22.41
CA ASN A 303 -1.33 -14.45 -21.91
C ASN A 303 -0.25 -13.56 -21.25
N ARG A 304 -0.62 -12.32 -20.92
CA ARG A 304 0.23 -11.36 -20.21
C ARG A 304 -0.43 -10.83 -18.93
N ASN A 305 -1.19 -11.68 -18.23
CA ASN A 305 -1.97 -11.27 -17.04
C ASN A 305 -1.12 -11.06 -15.78
N GLY A 306 0.15 -11.47 -15.77
CA GLY A 306 1.00 -11.39 -14.57
C GLY A 306 0.58 -12.36 -13.47
N ASP A 307 -0.09 -13.46 -13.82
CA ASP A 307 -0.65 -14.45 -12.89
C ASP A 307 0.18 -15.74 -12.76
N GLY A 308 1.41 -15.75 -13.29
CA GLY A 308 2.26 -16.94 -13.37
C GLY A 308 2.65 -17.48 -11.99
N VAL A 309 3.02 -16.60 -11.06
CA VAL A 309 3.46 -16.97 -9.70
C VAL A 309 2.27 -17.49 -8.88
N VAL A 310 1.16 -16.76 -8.82
CA VAL A 310 -0.03 -17.21 -8.09
C VAL A 310 -0.61 -18.51 -8.69
N SER A 311 -0.50 -18.71 -10.00
CA SER A 311 -0.96 -19.94 -10.65
C SER A 311 -0.13 -21.16 -10.23
N GLN A 312 1.19 -21.02 -10.07
CA GLN A 312 2.07 -22.06 -9.53
C GLN A 312 1.67 -22.42 -8.08
N GLY A 313 1.50 -21.41 -7.23
CA GLY A 313 1.14 -21.59 -5.83
C GLY A 313 -0.22 -22.29 -5.66
N VAL A 314 -1.25 -21.85 -6.40
CA VAL A 314 -2.57 -22.49 -6.37
C VAL A 314 -2.52 -23.93 -6.89
N ALA A 315 -1.75 -24.21 -7.94
CA ALA A 315 -1.56 -25.57 -8.44
C ALA A 315 -0.89 -26.48 -7.41
N ALA A 316 -0.03 -25.93 -6.54
CA ALA A 316 0.60 -26.64 -5.42
C ALA A 316 -0.29 -26.73 -4.17
N GLY A 317 -1.51 -26.18 -4.19
CA GLY A 317 -2.47 -26.20 -3.08
C GLY A 317 -2.48 -24.96 -2.19
N GLY A 318 -1.81 -23.89 -2.59
CA GLY A 318 -1.87 -22.57 -1.94
C GLY A 318 -3.27 -21.97 -2.00
N SER A 319 -3.58 -21.10 -1.05
CA SER A 319 -4.87 -20.44 -0.91
C SER A 319 -4.95 -19.14 -1.69
N ALA A 320 -6.01 -18.95 -2.47
CA ALA A 320 -6.24 -17.74 -3.23
C ALA A 320 -6.88 -16.65 -2.37
N PHE A 321 -6.25 -15.49 -2.32
CA PHE A 321 -6.78 -14.24 -1.80
C PHE A 321 -7.24 -13.33 -2.96
N VAL A 322 -7.56 -12.08 -2.67
CA VAL A 322 -7.92 -11.07 -3.67
C VAL A 322 -7.42 -9.70 -3.24
N ALA A 323 -6.77 -8.98 -4.17
CA ALA A 323 -6.32 -7.60 -3.98
C ALA A 323 -5.71 -7.42 -2.59
N LEU A 324 -4.58 -8.10 -2.34
CA LEU A 324 -3.81 -7.93 -1.11
C LEU A 324 -2.95 -6.68 -1.24
N GLU A 325 -3.03 -5.82 -0.24
CA GLU A 325 -2.42 -4.49 -0.22
C GLU A 325 -1.31 -4.42 0.84
N GLY A 326 -1.43 -3.54 1.80
CA GLY A 326 -0.42 -3.31 2.82
C GLY A 326 0.00 -4.54 3.61
N CYS A 327 1.25 -4.56 4.05
CA CYS A 327 1.82 -5.59 4.91
C CYS A 327 2.74 -4.95 5.95
N ALA A 328 2.59 -5.34 7.22
CA ALA A 328 3.44 -4.88 8.32
C ALA A 328 3.75 -6.01 9.30
N CYS A 329 4.94 -5.96 9.92
CA CYS A 329 5.33 -6.92 10.95
C CYS A 329 5.70 -6.18 12.23
N SER A 330 5.17 -6.65 13.36
CA SER A 330 5.53 -6.17 14.70
C SER A 330 5.31 -7.28 15.73
N ASP A 331 6.19 -7.37 16.72
CA ASP A 331 6.09 -8.31 17.83
C ASP A 331 5.88 -9.78 17.40
N GLY A 332 6.52 -10.19 16.28
CA GLY A 332 6.40 -11.54 15.73
C GLY A 332 5.03 -11.85 15.11
N ARG A 333 4.25 -10.84 14.74
CA ARG A 333 2.97 -10.93 14.04
C ARG A 333 3.06 -10.19 12.72
N VAL A 334 2.42 -10.74 11.71
CA VAL A 334 2.34 -10.15 10.37
C VAL A 334 0.89 -9.77 10.09
N TYR A 335 0.68 -8.50 9.79
CA TYR A 335 -0.63 -7.96 9.42
C TYR A 335 -0.63 -7.65 7.94
N PHE A 336 -1.74 -7.95 7.27
CA PHE A 336 -1.92 -7.58 5.87
C PHE A 336 -3.39 -7.32 5.54
N THR A 337 -3.62 -6.50 4.54
CA THR A 337 -4.95 -6.07 4.11
C THR A 337 -5.36 -6.76 2.81
N SER A 338 -6.66 -6.85 2.60
CA SER A 338 -7.27 -7.15 1.31
C SER A 338 -8.32 -6.10 1.01
N LYS A 339 -8.14 -5.36 -0.06
CA LYS A 339 -8.95 -4.19 -0.45
C LYS A 339 -10.42 -4.52 -0.71
N VAL A 340 -10.67 -5.70 -1.29
CA VAL A 340 -12.01 -6.14 -1.70
C VAL A 340 -12.37 -7.52 -1.15
N GLY A 341 -11.65 -8.02 -0.15
CA GLY A 341 -11.98 -9.29 0.51
C GLY A 341 -13.20 -9.18 1.41
N GLY A 342 -13.65 -10.34 1.91
CA GLY A 342 -14.78 -10.45 2.86
C GLY A 342 -16.14 -10.51 2.20
N ARG A 343 -17.19 -10.66 3.04
CA ARG A 343 -18.59 -10.88 2.60
C ARG A 343 -19.19 -9.69 1.86
N ALA A 344 -18.86 -8.48 2.34
CA ALA A 344 -19.32 -7.25 1.72
C ALA A 344 -18.45 -6.84 0.53
N MET A 345 -17.34 -7.55 0.25
CA MET A 345 -16.29 -7.17 -0.71
C MET A 345 -15.74 -5.75 -0.46
N ALA A 346 -15.80 -5.30 0.80
CA ALA A 346 -15.39 -3.97 1.23
C ALA A 346 -14.02 -3.96 1.91
N GLY A 347 -13.40 -5.13 2.03
CA GLY A 347 -12.07 -5.33 2.54
C GLY A 347 -12.00 -5.94 3.94
N CYS A 348 -10.82 -6.43 4.26
CA CYS A 348 -10.53 -7.04 5.55
C CYS A 348 -9.05 -6.90 5.93
N VAL A 349 -8.78 -7.12 7.22
CA VAL A 349 -7.42 -7.16 7.79
C VAL A 349 -7.16 -8.55 8.35
N PHE A 350 -6.02 -9.10 8.00
CA PHE A 350 -5.53 -10.39 8.49
C PHE A 350 -4.40 -10.20 9.48
N GLU A 351 -4.28 -11.14 10.43
CA GLU A 351 -3.16 -11.28 11.34
C GLU A 351 -2.62 -12.71 11.24
N TYR A 352 -1.36 -12.87 10.90
CA TYR A 352 -0.65 -14.13 10.86
C TYR A 352 0.41 -14.22 11.95
N HIS A 353 0.43 -15.34 12.68
CA HIS A 353 1.43 -15.65 13.70
C HIS A 353 2.40 -16.72 13.21
N PRO A 354 3.60 -16.38 12.77
CA PRO A 354 4.58 -17.31 12.23
C PRO A 354 4.95 -18.48 13.17
N GLN A 355 5.12 -18.19 14.46
CA GLN A 355 5.50 -19.22 15.45
C GLN A 355 4.37 -20.23 15.73
N MET A 356 3.13 -19.85 15.49
CA MET A 356 1.95 -20.70 15.71
C MET A 356 1.45 -21.34 14.43
N GLU A 357 1.92 -20.88 13.28
CA GLU A 357 1.39 -21.18 11.94
C GLU A 357 -0.14 -21.02 11.91
N LYS A 358 -0.62 -19.86 12.38
CA LYS A 358 -2.05 -19.54 12.47
C LYS A 358 -2.34 -18.20 11.83
N LEU A 359 -3.49 -18.14 11.14
CA LEU A 359 -4.05 -16.94 10.52
C LEU A 359 -5.40 -16.60 11.15
N TRP A 360 -5.66 -15.31 11.36
CA TRP A 360 -6.96 -14.76 11.77
C TRP A 360 -7.40 -13.69 10.80
N VAL A 361 -8.71 -13.52 10.67
CA VAL A 361 -9.32 -12.27 10.20
C VAL A 361 -9.60 -11.43 11.46
N VAL A 362 -8.88 -10.33 11.61
CA VAL A 362 -9.02 -9.45 12.79
C VAL A 362 -10.03 -8.33 12.55
N TYR A 363 -10.26 -8.00 11.28
CA TYR A 363 -11.30 -7.06 10.87
C TYR A 363 -11.87 -7.45 9.51
N GLU A 364 -13.19 -7.35 9.36
CA GLU A 364 -13.92 -7.46 8.09
C GLU A 364 -14.88 -6.29 7.98
N SER A 365 -14.77 -5.49 6.92
CA SER A 365 -15.65 -4.36 6.73
C SER A 365 -17.09 -4.81 6.52
N PRO A 366 -18.03 -4.25 7.29
CA PRO A 366 -19.44 -4.66 7.18
C PRO A 366 -20.13 -4.10 5.93
N ALA A 367 -19.65 -3.00 5.37
CA ALA A 367 -20.25 -2.33 4.22
C ALA A 367 -19.32 -1.28 3.60
N TYR A 368 -19.51 -1.00 2.31
CA TYR A 368 -18.74 0.00 1.56
C TYR A 368 -18.86 1.42 2.13
N ASP A 369 -20.02 1.79 2.65
CA ASP A 369 -20.31 3.13 3.14
C ASP A 369 -19.86 3.36 4.58
N PHE A 370 -19.40 2.32 5.25
CA PHE A 370 -18.82 2.43 6.60
C PHE A 370 -17.30 2.67 6.50
N PHE A 371 -16.56 1.69 6.02
CA PHE A 371 -15.12 1.72 5.74
C PHE A 371 -14.83 0.73 4.62
N SER A 372 -14.13 1.13 3.59
CA SER A 372 -13.87 0.23 2.46
C SER A 372 -12.50 0.49 1.85
N GLY A 373 -11.95 -0.55 1.22
CA GLY A 373 -10.64 -0.46 0.60
C GLY A 373 -9.52 -0.21 1.61
N PRO A 374 -9.36 -1.04 2.66
CA PRO A 374 -8.14 -1.01 3.47
C PRO A 374 -6.95 -1.30 2.56
N ASP A 375 -6.03 -0.36 2.50
CA ASP A 375 -4.87 -0.37 1.65
C ASP A 375 -3.60 -0.50 2.50
N ASN A 376 -2.65 0.44 2.40
CA ASN A 376 -1.45 0.41 3.22
C ASN A 376 -1.78 0.41 4.72
N LEU A 377 -0.93 -0.22 5.51
CA LEU A 377 -1.07 -0.24 6.95
C LEU A 377 0.29 -0.14 7.66
N VAL A 378 0.27 0.38 8.87
CA VAL A 378 1.43 0.39 9.76
C VAL A 378 1.00 0.04 11.19
N VAL A 379 1.88 -0.64 11.93
CA VAL A 379 1.67 -0.84 13.37
C VAL A 379 2.13 0.40 14.12
N SER A 380 1.21 1.02 14.86
CA SER A 380 1.53 2.15 15.71
C SER A 380 2.50 1.73 16.84
N PRO A 381 3.46 2.58 17.22
CA PRO A 381 4.28 2.35 18.42
C PRO A 381 3.44 2.20 19.70
N ARG A 382 2.17 2.55 19.67
CA ARG A 382 1.24 2.50 20.81
C ARG A 382 0.27 1.33 20.78
N GLY A 383 0.37 0.47 19.74
CA GLY A 383 -0.21 -0.87 19.72
C GLY A 383 -1.44 -1.08 18.85
N SER A 384 -1.97 -0.05 18.19
CA SER A 384 -3.03 -0.19 17.18
C SER A 384 -2.43 -0.33 15.77
N LEU A 385 -3.24 -0.79 14.82
CA LEU A 385 -2.95 -0.62 13.41
C LEU A 385 -3.46 0.75 12.95
N LEU A 386 -2.70 1.42 12.10
CA LEU A 386 -3.17 2.57 11.34
C LEU A 386 -3.32 2.14 9.89
N ILE A 387 -4.51 2.34 9.31
CA ILE A 387 -4.89 1.84 8.00
C ILE A 387 -5.23 3.01 7.09
N CYS A 388 -4.58 3.06 5.95
CA CYS A 388 -4.87 3.96 4.85
C CYS A 388 -6.12 3.46 4.11
N GLU A 389 -7.13 4.32 3.95
CA GLU A 389 -8.33 3.98 3.17
C GLU A 389 -8.11 4.39 1.71
N ASP A 390 -8.33 3.46 0.78
CA ASP A 390 -8.51 3.72 -0.64
C ASP A 390 -9.89 3.26 -1.09
N ARG A 391 -10.89 4.11 -0.85
CA ARG A 391 -12.30 3.79 -1.10
C ARG A 391 -12.57 3.52 -2.57
N LEU A 392 -13.47 2.55 -2.80
CA LEU A 392 -13.93 2.18 -4.13
C LEU A 392 -15.09 3.06 -4.63
N ASP A 393 -15.79 3.79 -3.74
CA ASP A 393 -16.96 4.63 -4.05
C ASP A 393 -16.65 6.13 -3.88
N LEU A 394 -15.78 6.66 -4.72
CA LEU A 394 -15.20 8.01 -4.66
C LEU A 394 -16.22 9.18 -4.63
N ASP A 395 -17.46 8.94 -5.03
CA ASP A 395 -18.44 10.02 -5.21
C ASP A 395 -19.13 10.47 -3.91
N LYS A 396 -18.78 9.89 -2.74
CA LYS A 396 -19.68 10.02 -1.57
C LYS A 396 -19.07 10.52 -0.27
N ALA A 397 -17.78 10.40 -0.04
CA ALA A 397 -17.15 10.88 1.20
C ALA A 397 -15.63 11.00 1.07
N ALA A 398 -15.05 11.94 1.82
CA ALA A 398 -13.60 12.04 1.99
C ALA A 398 -13.03 10.80 2.66
N GLN A 399 -11.84 10.41 2.26
CA GLN A 399 -11.16 9.20 2.75
C GLN A 399 -10.60 9.38 4.15
N ASN A 400 -10.50 8.27 4.88
CA ASN A 400 -10.08 8.24 6.26
C ASN A 400 -8.70 7.60 6.43
N LEU A 401 -7.98 8.08 7.44
CA LEU A 401 -6.89 7.36 8.05
C LEU A 401 -7.46 6.77 9.35
N ALA A 402 -7.62 5.45 9.39
CA ALA A 402 -8.38 4.76 10.43
C ALA A 402 -7.46 3.95 11.34
N GLY A 403 -7.73 4.00 12.65
CA GLY A 403 -7.09 3.12 13.63
C GLY A 403 -7.92 1.85 13.82
N LEU A 404 -7.25 0.72 14.05
CA LEU A 404 -7.84 -0.54 14.48
C LEU A 404 -7.13 -0.98 15.76
N ASN A 405 -7.83 -0.95 16.89
CA ASN A 405 -7.24 -1.32 18.17
C ASN A 405 -7.14 -2.86 18.36
N ARG A 406 -6.54 -3.29 19.46
CA ARG A 406 -6.34 -4.73 19.75
C ARG A 406 -7.63 -5.48 20.05
N GLU A 407 -8.68 -4.77 20.39
CA GLU A 407 -10.03 -5.29 20.61
C GLU A 407 -10.79 -5.48 19.29
N GLY A 408 -10.21 -5.06 18.15
CA GLY A 408 -10.82 -5.14 16.83
C GLY A 408 -11.81 -4.01 16.53
N GLU A 409 -11.74 -2.92 17.30
CA GLU A 409 -12.59 -1.75 17.11
C GLU A 409 -11.93 -0.76 16.16
N LEU A 410 -12.64 -0.42 15.07
CA LEU A 410 -12.21 0.59 14.11
C LEU A 410 -12.61 1.98 14.60
N PHE A 411 -11.68 2.93 14.50
CA PHE A 411 -11.92 4.35 14.81
C PHE A 411 -11.27 5.28 13.79
N ARG A 412 -11.85 6.48 13.61
CA ARG A 412 -11.30 7.51 12.72
C ARG A 412 -10.25 8.31 13.47
N PHE A 413 -9.03 8.34 12.90
CA PHE A 413 -7.96 9.20 13.42
C PHE A 413 -7.87 10.51 12.62
N CYS A 414 -7.91 10.43 11.30
CA CYS A 414 -7.78 11.59 10.43
C CYS A 414 -8.68 11.46 9.21
N GLN A 415 -9.06 12.58 8.63
CA GLN A 415 -9.81 12.63 7.38
C GLN A 415 -9.29 13.77 6.51
N VAL A 416 -9.24 13.59 5.19
CA VAL A 416 -9.10 14.71 4.26
C VAL A 416 -10.29 15.63 4.44
N ASN A 417 -10.05 16.95 4.53
CA ASN A 417 -11.15 17.89 4.71
C ASN A 417 -12.12 17.85 3.50
N PRO A 418 -13.38 17.44 3.66
CA PRO A 418 -14.32 17.31 2.55
C PRO A 418 -14.73 18.66 1.94
N ASP A 419 -14.54 19.76 2.69
CA ASP A 419 -14.89 21.12 2.24
C ASP A 419 -13.69 21.83 1.57
N LEU A 420 -12.64 21.11 1.25
CA LEU A 420 -11.44 21.64 0.61
C LEU A 420 -11.78 22.13 -0.79
N SER A 421 -11.32 23.33 -1.12
CA SER A 421 -11.58 23.97 -2.42
C SER A 421 -10.49 24.97 -2.79
N GLY A 422 -10.46 25.41 -4.04
CA GLY A 422 -9.46 26.31 -4.58
C GLY A 422 -8.31 25.56 -5.23
N GLU A 423 -7.21 26.27 -5.45
CA GLU A 423 -6.03 25.75 -6.16
C GLU A 423 -4.76 26.03 -5.34
N TYR A 424 -3.81 25.11 -5.35
CA TYR A 424 -2.47 25.29 -4.79
C TYR A 424 -1.44 24.53 -5.62
N GLY A 425 -0.34 25.21 -6.01
CA GLY A 425 0.73 24.60 -6.80
C GLY A 425 0.29 24.03 -8.15
N GLY A 426 -0.81 24.52 -8.73
CA GLY A 426 -1.39 24.01 -9.95
C GLY A 426 -2.33 22.80 -9.75
N HIS A 427 -2.67 22.45 -8.51
CA HIS A 427 -3.56 21.33 -8.17
C HIS A 427 -4.94 21.82 -7.71
N ASP A 428 -6.01 21.22 -8.22
CA ASP A 428 -7.36 21.45 -7.73
C ASP A 428 -7.58 20.74 -6.39
N LEU A 429 -7.77 21.52 -5.34
CA LEU A 429 -7.93 21.01 -3.99
C LEU A 429 -9.28 20.33 -3.77
N ALA A 430 -10.33 20.67 -4.52
CA ALA A 430 -11.61 19.95 -4.47
C ALA A 430 -11.48 18.52 -5.03
N GLU A 431 -10.69 18.34 -6.09
CA GLU A 431 -10.33 17.00 -6.56
C GLU A 431 -9.55 16.20 -5.51
N THR A 432 -8.60 16.84 -4.82
CA THR A 432 -7.85 16.22 -3.71
C THR A 432 -8.79 15.72 -2.61
N ALA A 433 -9.77 16.53 -2.22
CA ALA A 433 -10.72 16.15 -1.17
C ALA A 433 -11.54 14.91 -1.51
N LEU A 434 -11.89 14.72 -2.78
CA LEU A 434 -12.81 13.67 -3.23
C LEU A 434 -12.12 12.42 -3.74
N LYS A 435 -10.90 12.55 -4.31
CA LYS A 435 -10.27 11.48 -5.08
C LYS A 435 -8.95 11.00 -4.50
N SER A 436 -8.37 11.71 -3.54
CA SER A 436 -7.09 11.31 -2.99
C SER A 436 -7.26 10.17 -2.00
N GLU A 437 -6.54 9.09 -2.21
CA GLU A 437 -6.33 8.03 -1.24
C GLU A 437 -5.23 8.42 -0.26
N TRP A 438 -5.26 7.76 0.89
CA TRP A 438 -4.16 7.74 1.82
C TRP A 438 -3.18 6.63 1.46
N ALA A 439 -1.87 6.91 1.54
CA ALA A 439 -0.84 5.92 1.25
C ALA A 439 0.40 6.12 2.12
N GLY A 440 1.21 5.08 2.29
CA GLY A 440 2.56 5.14 2.84
C GLY A 440 2.66 5.63 4.27
N ALA A 441 1.68 5.33 5.14
CA ALA A 441 1.75 5.70 6.55
C ALA A 441 2.94 5.04 7.25
N THR A 442 3.76 5.83 7.95
CA THR A 442 4.93 5.36 8.70
C THR A 442 5.24 6.27 9.89
N PHE A 443 5.70 5.72 11.00
CA PHE A 443 6.11 6.50 12.17
C PHE A 443 7.62 6.75 12.20
N SER A 444 8.01 7.88 12.77
CA SER A 444 9.39 8.08 13.23
C SER A 444 9.75 6.99 14.26
N LYS A 445 11.04 6.65 14.38
CA LYS A 445 11.47 5.56 15.28
C LYS A 445 11.20 5.86 16.77
N ASP A 446 11.11 7.13 17.16
CA ASP A 446 10.68 7.57 18.48
C ASP A 446 9.16 7.59 18.67
N GLY A 447 8.40 7.39 17.57
CA GLY A 447 6.94 7.36 17.58
C GLY A 447 6.26 8.74 17.70
N GLU A 448 7.01 9.84 17.64
CA GLU A 448 6.46 11.19 17.89
C GLU A 448 5.94 11.88 16.62
N TRP A 449 6.31 11.37 15.44
CA TRP A 449 5.83 11.86 14.16
C TRP A 449 5.27 10.72 13.32
N LEU A 450 4.12 10.98 12.71
CA LEU A 450 3.53 10.16 11.65
C LEU A 450 3.74 10.85 10.32
N PHE A 451 4.30 10.13 9.35
CA PHE A 451 4.37 10.56 7.97
C PHE A 451 3.38 9.76 7.15
N VAL A 452 2.65 10.43 6.25
CA VAL A 452 1.66 9.79 5.38
C VAL A 452 1.48 10.60 4.11
N ASN A 453 1.12 9.97 3.02
CA ASN A 453 0.93 10.59 1.73
C ASN A 453 -0.56 10.77 1.40
N LEU A 454 -0.87 11.87 0.71
CA LEU A 454 -2.03 11.96 -0.15
C LEU A 454 -1.53 11.66 -1.58
N TYR A 455 -1.99 10.53 -2.13
CA TYR A 455 -1.57 10.04 -3.44
C TYR A 455 -1.77 11.08 -4.55
N SER A 456 -2.93 11.72 -4.54
CA SER A 456 -3.24 12.85 -5.42
C SER A 456 -3.46 14.10 -4.56
N PRO A 457 -2.74 15.17 -4.81
CA PRO A 457 -1.87 15.46 -5.97
C PRO A 457 -0.46 14.85 -5.88
N GLY A 458 -0.08 14.23 -4.79
CA GLY A 458 1.27 13.78 -4.48
C GLY A 458 1.93 14.71 -3.46
N VAL A 459 1.58 14.55 -2.18
CA VAL A 459 2.12 15.34 -1.08
C VAL A 459 2.32 14.46 0.16
N THR A 460 3.43 14.66 0.85
CA THR A 460 3.67 14.03 2.15
C THR A 460 3.24 14.96 3.28
N LEU A 461 2.61 14.40 4.29
CA LEU A 461 2.17 15.08 5.49
C LEU A 461 2.94 14.55 6.69
N ALA A 462 3.53 15.43 7.49
CA ALA A 462 4.15 15.11 8.78
C ALA A 462 3.20 15.55 9.89
N ILE A 463 2.68 14.61 10.65
CA ILE A 463 1.65 14.83 11.70
C ILE A 463 2.27 14.53 13.05
N THR A 464 2.01 15.40 14.05
CA THR A 464 2.41 15.18 15.44
C THR A 464 1.35 15.75 16.39
N GLY A 465 1.32 15.27 17.63
CA GLY A 465 0.32 15.72 18.60
C GLY A 465 0.32 14.93 19.88
N PRO A 466 -0.75 15.01 20.67
CA PRO A 466 -0.89 14.33 21.95
C PRO A 466 -1.27 12.85 21.73
N TRP A 467 -0.32 12.05 21.30
CA TRP A 467 -0.50 10.62 21.08
C TRP A 467 -0.98 9.88 22.33
N GLN A 468 -1.90 8.94 22.17
CA GLN A 468 -2.53 8.22 23.27
C GLN A 468 -2.16 6.73 23.24
N ALA A 469 -1.71 6.19 24.37
CA ALA A 469 -1.42 4.76 24.52
C ALA A 469 -2.69 3.93 24.28
N GLY A 470 -2.54 2.83 23.53
CA GLY A 470 -3.65 1.93 23.15
C GLY A 470 -4.45 2.38 21.91
N TYR A 471 -4.14 3.57 21.35
CA TYR A 471 -4.70 4.06 20.09
C TYR A 471 -3.59 4.19 19.04
N ILE A 472 -3.21 5.42 18.68
CA ILE A 472 -2.18 5.65 17.64
C ILE A 472 -1.02 6.43 18.20
#